data_63e0a1bafdaba9a2e8f9cd3eb2ab9a63
#
_entry.id   63e0a1bafdaba9a2e8f9cd3eb2ab9a63
#
_cell.length_a   1.000
_cell.length_b   1.000
_cell.length_c   1.000
_cell.angle_alpha   90.00
_cell.angle_beta   90.00
_cell.angle_gamma   90.00
#
_symmetry.space_group_name_H-M   'P 1'
#
loop_
_entity.id
_entity.type
_entity.pdbx_description
1 polymer ?
#
loop_
_entity_poly.entity_id
_entity_poly.type
_entity_poly.pdbx_seq_one_letter_code
_entity_poly.pdbx_strand_id
1 'polypeptide(L)'
;MLIPLGLLGVLGLGLAGWSAYVGRKAEEMVPAEGKFAEVPGAHLHYVELNPEAEGPAIVMVHGLMGQLRNFSHSLAGLLAADHRVILIDRPGWGHSQLVGPRPGIAAQAGMIAVLIEQLGLEKPLLVGHSMGGAVSLALALDRPQLVRGLALIAPLTQIVETVPAPFKGLLAPLALRPLLAWTVAVPVGVRTGPATAAAIFAPDPVPADFALAGGGALAVRPKSYMAGSFEIRAAPAEMAGLVARYGEIKVPVAILYGREDAVLDPQLNGEKTAAEIPGATLELIDGGHMLPVTHPEATEAWLRRLLTPPAAR
;
A
#
# COMPACT_ATOMS: atom_id res chain seq x y z
N MET A 1 -18.02 31.82 30.29
CA MET A 1 -17.90 30.46 29.70
C MET A 1 -18.09 30.42 28.18
N LEU A 2 -18.77 31.39 27.55
CA LEU A 2 -19.01 31.45 26.08
C LEU A 2 -17.78 31.90 25.25
N ILE A 3 -16.92 32.76 25.80
CA ILE A 3 -15.73 33.25 25.10
C ILE A 3 -14.72 32.14 24.75
N PRO A 4 -14.39 31.19 25.64
CA PRO A 4 -13.48 30.09 25.29
C PRO A 4 -14.02 29.17 24.22
N LEU A 5 -15.34 28.89 24.17
CA LEU A 5 -15.95 28.07 23.13
C LEU A 5 -15.92 28.72 21.74
N GLY A 6 -16.16 30.02 21.67
CA GLY A 6 -16.01 30.79 20.43
C GLY A 6 -14.59 30.76 19.88
N LEU A 7 -13.59 30.96 20.77
CA LEU A 7 -12.18 30.92 20.40
C LEU A 7 -11.74 29.54 19.88
N LEU A 8 -12.19 28.47 20.54
CA LEU A 8 -11.94 27.10 20.09
C LEU A 8 -12.57 26.80 18.73
N GLY A 9 -13.79 27.32 18.49
CA GLY A 9 -14.45 27.23 17.19
C GLY A 9 -13.66 27.92 16.07
N VAL A 10 -13.21 29.16 16.29
CA VAL A 10 -12.39 29.90 15.32
C VAL A 10 -11.06 29.20 15.05
N LEU A 11 -10.38 28.71 16.09
CA LEU A 11 -9.15 27.95 15.94
C LEU A 11 -9.37 26.65 15.12
N GLY A 12 -10.45 25.91 15.43
CA GLY A 12 -10.80 24.68 14.71
C GLY A 12 -11.08 24.95 13.22
N LEU A 13 -11.81 26.01 12.88
CA LEU A 13 -12.05 26.42 11.49
C LEU A 13 -10.76 26.84 10.79
N GLY A 14 -9.88 27.57 11.46
CA GLY A 14 -8.56 27.95 10.93
C GLY A 14 -7.70 26.73 10.62
N LEU A 15 -7.63 25.75 11.52
CA LEU A 15 -6.90 24.50 11.32
C LEU A 15 -7.51 23.66 10.18
N ALA A 16 -8.83 23.59 10.07
CA ALA A 16 -9.52 22.89 8.98
C ALA A 16 -9.23 23.55 7.61
N GLY A 17 -9.29 24.88 7.55
CA GLY A 17 -8.93 25.64 6.34
C GLY A 17 -7.48 25.43 5.94
N TRP A 18 -6.57 25.44 6.90
CA TRP A 18 -5.15 25.16 6.66
C TRP A 18 -4.93 23.69 6.19
N SER A 19 -5.61 22.73 6.81
CA SER A 19 -5.55 21.33 6.41
C SER A 19 -6.06 21.11 4.99
N ALA A 20 -7.14 21.82 4.61
CA ALA A 20 -7.65 21.81 3.23
C ALA A 20 -6.63 22.42 2.25
N TYR A 21 -5.97 23.51 2.62
CA TYR A 21 -4.93 24.15 1.82
C TYR A 21 -3.73 23.21 1.61
N VAL A 22 -3.19 22.62 2.68
CA VAL A 22 -2.08 21.68 2.60
C VAL A 22 -2.45 20.47 1.75
N GLY A 23 -3.66 19.91 1.92
CA GLY A 23 -4.14 18.79 1.14
C GLY A 23 -4.19 19.09 -0.36
N ARG A 24 -4.69 20.27 -0.75
CA ARG A 24 -4.69 20.72 -2.16
C ARG A 24 -3.28 20.92 -2.70
N LYS A 25 -2.40 21.54 -1.91
CA LYS A 25 -1.00 21.71 -2.31
C LYS A 25 -0.28 20.37 -2.52
N ALA A 26 -0.54 19.39 -1.68
CA ALA A 26 -0.01 18.04 -1.86
C ALA A 26 -0.51 17.41 -3.20
N GLU A 27 -1.78 17.60 -3.56
CA GLU A 27 -2.35 17.12 -4.82
C GLU A 27 -1.82 17.89 -6.05
N GLU A 28 -1.57 19.19 -5.93
CA GLU A 28 -0.92 19.98 -6.98
C GLU A 28 0.55 19.56 -7.20
N MET A 29 1.27 19.21 -6.12
CA MET A 29 2.67 18.75 -6.21
C MET A 29 2.80 17.31 -6.71
N VAL A 30 1.79 16.49 -6.45
CA VAL A 30 1.73 15.08 -6.87
C VAL A 30 0.41 14.89 -7.63
N PRO A 31 0.32 15.36 -8.89
CA PRO A 31 -0.89 15.25 -9.69
C PRO A 31 -1.21 13.79 -10.05
N ALA A 32 -2.49 13.54 -10.33
CA ALA A 32 -2.92 12.26 -10.88
C ALA A 32 -2.38 12.10 -12.31
N GLU A 33 -1.69 11.00 -12.54
CA GLU A 33 -1.23 10.57 -13.86
C GLU A 33 -1.93 9.25 -14.20
N GLY A 34 -2.19 8.99 -15.48
CA GLY A 34 -2.81 7.74 -15.89
C GLY A 34 -4.34 7.82 -16.01
N LYS A 35 -5.03 6.81 -15.52
CA LYS A 35 -6.45 6.57 -15.82
C LYS A 35 -7.25 6.28 -14.55
N PHE A 36 -8.58 6.35 -14.68
CA PHE A 36 -9.53 5.94 -13.65
C PHE A 36 -10.42 4.83 -14.19
N ALA A 37 -10.67 3.81 -13.37
CA ALA A 37 -11.61 2.73 -13.64
C ALA A 37 -12.74 2.75 -12.60
N GLU A 38 -13.96 2.61 -13.08
CA GLU A 38 -15.12 2.46 -12.19
C GLU A 38 -15.23 1.00 -11.74
N VAL A 39 -15.21 0.81 -10.42
CA VAL A 39 -15.45 -0.49 -9.80
C VAL A 39 -16.53 -0.35 -8.74
N PRO A 40 -17.20 -1.43 -8.32
CA PRO A 40 -18.21 -1.35 -7.26
C PRO A 40 -17.67 -0.70 -5.99
N GLY A 41 -18.16 0.51 -5.67
CA GLY A 41 -17.79 1.25 -4.46
C GLY A 41 -16.58 2.18 -4.58
N ALA A 42 -15.92 2.28 -5.74
CA ALA A 42 -14.80 3.17 -5.94
C ALA A 42 -14.56 3.55 -7.41
N HIS A 43 -13.87 4.70 -7.60
CA HIS A 43 -13.16 5.01 -8.85
C HIS A 43 -11.67 4.79 -8.57
N LEU A 44 -11.11 3.72 -9.12
CA LEU A 44 -9.70 3.36 -8.92
C LEU A 44 -8.80 4.12 -9.87
N HIS A 45 -7.86 4.88 -9.33
CA HIS A 45 -6.77 5.48 -10.08
C HIS A 45 -5.67 4.45 -10.33
N TYR A 46 -5.20 4.36 -11.58
CA TYR A 46 -4.11 3.48 -11.95
C TYR A 46 -3.24 4.08 -13.05
N VAL A 47 -1.99 3.67 -13.08
CA VAL A 47 -1.03 3.96 -14.14
C VAL A 47 -0.67 2.65 -14.84
N GLU A 48 -0.69 2.67 -16.16
CA GLU A 48 -0.35 1.56 -17.03
C GLU A 48 0.93 1.89 -17.78
N LEU A 49 1.94 1.06 -17.64
CA LEU A 49 3.21 1.17 -18.33
C LEU A 49 3.35 0.03 -19.33
N ASN A 50 3.87 0.33 -20.50
CA ASN A 50 4.11 -0.60 -21.62
C ASN A 50 2.92 -1.54 -21.90
N PRO A 51 1.75 -1.02 -22.33
CA PRO A 51 0.55 -1.81 -22.57
C PRO A 51 0.72 -2.87 -23.68
N GLU A 52 1.67 -2.68 -24.59
CA GLU A 52 1.92 -3.56 -25.73
C GLU A 52 2.94 -4.68 -25.44
N ALA A 53 3.46 -4.75 -24.20
CA ALA A 53 4.42 -5.79 -23.85
C ALA A 53 3.78 -7.18 -23.92
N GLU A 54 4.49 -8.12 -24.51
CA GLU A 54 4.05 -9.52 -24.69
C GLU A 54 4.28 -10.39 -23.42
N GLY A 55 5.14 -9.94 -22.52
CA GLY A 55 5.41 -10.63 -21.25
C GLY A 55 4.21 -10.66 -20.31
N PRO A 56 4.23 -11.55 -19.30
CA PRO A 56 3.17 -11.60 -18.30
C PRO A 56 2.95 -10.24 -17.66
N ALA A 57 1.69 -9.81 -17.54
CA ALA A 57 1.35 -8.55 -16.88
C ALA A 57 1.67 -8.59 -15.37
N ILE A 58 1.98 -7.43 -14.82
CA ILE A 58 2.28 -7.22 -13.40
C ILE A 58 1.29 -6.21 -12.84
N VAL A 59 0.67 -6.52 -11.71
CA VAL A 59 -0.21 -5.59 -10.97
C VAL A 59 0.41 -5.30 -9.62
N MET A 60 0.64 -4.04 -9.28
CA MET A 60 1.32 -3.61 -8.06
C MET A 60 0.39 -2.88 -7.10
N VAL A 61 0.35 -3.35 -5.85
CA VAL A 61 -0.55 -2.90 -4.77
C VAL A 61 0.27 -2.39 -3.59
N HIS A 62 0.20 -1.09 -3.32
CA HIS A 62 1.00 -0.39 -2.30
C HIS A 62 0.53 -0.62 -0.86
N GLY A 63 1.36 -0.22 0.11
CA GLY A 63 1.14 -0.35 1.55
C GLY A 63 0.27 0.73 2.19
N LEU A 64 0.19 0.68 3.52
CA LEU A 64 -0.46 1.69 4.36
C LEU A 64 0.23 3.06 4.18
N MET A 65 -0.53 4.14 4.12
CA MET A 65 -0.06 5.52 3.89
C MET A 65 0.72 5.71 2.57
N GLY A 66 0.80 4.66 1.75
CA GLY A 66 1.43 4.69 0.43
C GLY A 66 0.48 5.09 -0.69
N GLN A 67 1.00 5.02 -1.91
CA GLN A 67 0.28 5.20 -3.16
C GLN A 67 1.14 4.64 -4.33
N LEU A 68 0.62 4.58 -5.54
CA LEU A 68 1.25 3.91 -6.69
C LEU A 68 2.67 4.39 -7.01
N ARG A 69 3.03 5.67 -6.73
CA ARG A 69 4.37 6.18 -6.97
C ARG A 69 5.44 5.57 -6.05
N ASN A 70 5.05 4.84 -5.00
CA ASN A 70 6.02 4.05 -4.24
C ASN A 70 6.67 2.96 -5.12
N PHE A 71 6.00 2.54 -6.20
CA PHE A 71 6.56 1.63 -7.19
C PHE A 71 7.13 2.36 -8.41
N SER A 72 6.45 3.40 -8.92
CA SER A 72 6.92 4.09 -10.12
C SER A 72 8.17 4.94 -9.87
N HIS A 73 8.50 5.26 -8.62
CA HIS A 73 9.70 6.01 -8.26
C HIS A 73 10.99 5.35 -8.78
N SER A 74 11.10 4.03 -8.60
CA SER A 74 12.34 3.34 -8.93
C SER A 74 12.13 1.98 -9.60
N LEU A 75 11.17 1.18 -9.15
CA LEU A 75 11.04 -0.23 -9.54
C LEU A 75 10.26 -0.46 -10.84
N ALA A 76 9.11 0.19 -11.00
CA ALA A 76 8.17 -0.18 -12.06
C ALA A 76 8.73 0.06 -13.46
N GLY A 77 9.53 1.12 -13.65
CA GLY A 77 10.19 1.42 -14.92
C GLY A 77 11.15 0.32 -15.39
N LEU A 78 11.84 -0.34 -14.45
CA LEU A 78 12.75 -1.45 -14.76
C LEU A 78 12.00 -2.65 -15.32
N LEU A 79 10.82 -2.96 -14.78
CA LEU A 79 9.97 -4.07 -15.23
C LEU A 79 9.19 -3.73 -16.50
N ALA A 80 8.84 -2.46 -16.67
CA ALA A 80 8.11 -2.00 -17.85
C ALA A 80 8.93 -2.04 -19.14
N ALA A 81 10.21 -2.38 -19.08
CA ALA A 81 11.04 -2.61 -20.26
C ALA A 81 10.45 -3.72 -21.17
N ASP A 82 9.88 -4.76 -20.57
CA ASP A 82 9.42 -5.97 -21.26
C ASP A 82 8.10 -6.56 -20.71
N HIS A 83 7.50 -5.91 -19.70
CA HIS A 83 6.24 -6.31 -19.11
C HIS A 83 5.22 -5.18 -19.08
N ARG A 84 3.94 -5.53 -19.27
CA ARG A 84 2.82 -4.62 -18.99
C ARG A 84 2.67 -4.47 -17.48
N VAL A 85 2.86 -3.25 -16.95
CA VAL A 85 2.83 -2.99 -15.51
C VAL A 85 1.67 -2.08 -15.15
N ILE A 86 0.82 -2.52 -14.24
CA ILE A 86 -0.32 -1.77 -13.72
C ILE A 86 -0.02 -1.38 -12.27
N LEU A 87 0.07 -0.10 -12.02
CA LEU A 87 0.25 0.49 -10.69
C LEU A 87 -1.09 1.00 -10.20
N ILE A 88 -1.54 0.59 -9.03
CA ILE A 88 -2.88 0.93 -8.53
C ILE A 88 -2.77 1.79 -7.26
N ASP A 89 -3.51 2.88 -7.21
CA ASP A 89 -3.87 3.49 -5.94
C ASP A 89 -4.99 2.67 -5.30
N ARG A 90 -4.75 2.07 -4.12
CA ARG A 90 -5.78 1.29 -3.41
C ARG A 90 -7.03 2.14 -3.14
N PRO A 91 -8.23 1.55 -2.98
CA PRO A 91 -9.47 2.28 -2.73
C PRO A 91 -9.36 3.27 -1.57
N GLY A 92 -9.58 4.56 -1.86
CA GLY A 92 -9.48 5.66 -0.88
C GLY A 92 -8.06 6.16 -0.60
N TRP A 93 -7.06 5.63 -1.26
CA TRP A 93 -5.66 6.09 -1.22
C TRP A 93 -5.26 6.83 -2.50
N GLY A 94 -4.10 7.48 -2.47
CA GLY A 94 -3.58 8.21 -3.62
C GLY A 94 -4.62 9.13 -4.24
N HIS A 95 -4.94 8.92 -5.51
CA HIS A 95 -6.00 9.63 -6.22
C HIS A 95 -7.29 8.80 -6.37
N SER A 96 -7.30 7.53 -5.93
CA SER A 96 -8.53 6.74 -5.89
C SER A 96 -9.59 7.35 -4.97
N GLN A 97 -10.86 7.23 -5.39
CA GLN A 97 -12.00 7.82 -4.70
C GLN A 97 -12.98 6.71 -4.28
N LEU A 98 -13.55 6.86 -3.09
CA LEU A 98 -14.61 5.98 -2.62
C LEU A 98 -15.98 6.57 -2.98
N VAL A 99 -16.89 5.72 -3.46
CA VAL A 99 -18.30 6.05 -3.73
C VAL A 99 -19.20 5.47 -2.63
N GLY A 100 -18.65 4.72 -1.71
CA GLY A 100 -19.35 4.05 -0.62
C GLY A 100 -18.55 4.04 0.69
N PRO A 101 -18.89 3.13 1.62
CA PRO A 101 -18.16 2.96 2.87
C PRO A 101 -16.72 2.52 2.59
N ARG A 102 -15.82 2.79 3.55
CA ARG A 102 -14.43 2.36 3.43
C ARG A 102 -14.35 0.83 3.41
N PRO A 103 -13.68 0.26 2.39
CA PRO A 103 -13.54 -1.18 2.25
C PRO A 103 -12.48 -1.73 3.19
N GLY A 104 -12.74 -2.89 3.80
CA GLY A 104 -11.74 -3.74 4.43
C GLY A 104 -10.88 -4.46 3.39
N ILE A 105 -9.95 -5.30 3.87
CA ILE A 105 -8.95 -6.00 3.02
C ILE A 105 -9.63 -6.83 1.92
N ALA A 106 -10.59 -7.66 2.26
CA ALA A 106 -11.28 -8.51 1.29
C ALA A 106 -12.09 -7.70 0.25
N ALA A 107 -12.74 -6.62 0.67
CA ALA A 107 -13.48 -5.76 -0.25
C ALA A 107 -12.53 -5.00 -1.20
N GLN A 108 -11.37 -4.53 -0.72
CA GLN A 108 -10.33 -3.94 -1.58
C GLN A 108 -9.82 -4.97 -2.61
N ALA A 109 -9.58 -6.20 -2.19
CA ALA A 109 -9.19 -7.30 -3.07
C ALA A 109 -10.25 -7.54 -4.18
N GLY A 110 -11.53 -7.54 -3.82
CA GLY A 110 -12.64 -7.64 -4.79
C GLY A 110 -12.66 -6.51 -5.81
N MET A 111 -12.41 -5.26 -5.39
CA MET A 111 -12.34 -4.11 -6.28
C MET A 111 -11.16 -4.21 -7.25
N ILE A 112 -9.99 -4.67 -6.78
CA ILE A 112 -8.81 -4.90 -7.62
C ILE A 112 -9.05 -6.05 -8.60
N ALA A 113 -9.74 -7.11 -8.18
CA ALA A 113 -10.13 -8.21 -9.06
C ALA A 113 -10.99 -7.72 -10.24
N VAL A 114 -11.97 -6.84 -9.98
CA VAL A 114 -12.79 -6.22 -11.04
C VAL A 114 -11.91 -5.40 -11.99
N LEU A 115 -10.94 -4.64 -11.48
CA LEU A 115 -10.00 -3.90 -12.35
C LEU A 115 -9.18 -4.83 -13.24
N ILE A 116 -8.66 -5.94 -12.70
CA ILE A 116 -7.91 -6.95 -13.47
C ILE A 116 -8.77 -7.50 -14.62
N GLU A 117 -10.05 -7.82 -14.34
CA GLU A 117 -11.02 -8.30 -15.33
C GLU A 117 -11.32 -7.22 -16.40
N GLN A 118 -11.57 -5.98 -16.00
CA GLN A 118 -11.84 -4.86 -16.93
C GLN A 118 -10.66 -4.55 -17.86
N LEU A 119 -9.43 -4.70 -17.38
CA LEU A 119 -8.23 -4.48 -18.17
C LEU A 119 -7.85 -5.69 -19.05
N GLY A 120 -8.61 -6.77 -18.97
CA GLY A 120 -8.37 -8.00 -19.74
C GLY A 120 -7.03 -8.64 -19.42
N LEU A 121 -6.56 -8.54 -18.16
CA LEU A 121 -5.25 -9.09 -17.79
C LEU A 121 -5.35 -10.61 -17.59
N GLU A 122 -4.64 -11.35 -18.40
CA GLU A 122 -4.58 -12.81 -18.29
C GLU A 122 -3.60 -13.23 -17.19
N LYS A 123 -4.14 -13.56 -16.01
CA LYS A 123 -3.36 -14.05 -14.87
C LYS A 123 -2.08 -13.26 -14.60
N PRO A 124 -2.18 -11.96 -14.26
CA PRO A 124 -1.00 -11.18 -13.94
C PRO A 124 -0.27 -11.73 -12.70
N LEU A 125 1.03 -11.42 -12.57
CA LEU A 125 1.73 -11.53 -11.30
C LEU A 125 1.23 -10.40 -10.39
N LEU A 126 0.67 -10.75 -9.23
CA LEU A 126 0.21 -9.74 -8.27
C LEU A 126 1.32 -9.43 -7.27
N VAL A 127 1.80 -8.21 -7.29
CA VAL A 127 2.86 -7.70 -6.42
C VAL A 127 2.24 -6.87 -5.30
N GLY A 128 2.39 -7.31 -4.06
CA GLY A 128 1.85 -6.61 -2.89
C GLY A 128 2.95 -6.14 -1.95
N HIS A 129 3.00 -4.85 -1.63
CA HIS A 129 3.92 -4.29 -0.64
C HIS A 129 3.19 -4.00 0.66
N SER A 130 3.75 -4.44 1.81
CA SER A 130 3.22 -4.12 3.15
C SER A 130 1.73 -4.51 3.26
N MET A 131 0.83 -3.58 3.60
CA MET A 131 -0.64 -3.78 3.62
C MET A 131 -1.17 -4.28 2.26
N GLY A 132 -0.55 -3.90 1.14
CA GLY A 132 -0.87 -4.41 -0.19
C GLY A 132 -0.65 -5.92 -0.30
N GLY A 133 0.25 -6.48 0.50
CA GLY A 133 0.45 -7.93 0.62
C GLY A 133 -0.78 -8.63 1.19
N ALA A 134 -1.38 -8.09 2.26
CA ALA A 134 -2.63 -8.61 2.83
C ALA A 134 -3.79 -8.57 1.82
N VAL A 135 -3.91 -7.47 1.06
CA VAL A 135 -4.92 -7.35 0.00
C VAL A 135 -4.67 -8.36 -1.12
N SER A 136 -3.41 -8.60 -1.48
CA SER A 136 -3.04 -9.59 -2.51
C SER A 136 -3.32 -11.02 -2.05
N LEU A 137 -3.07 -11.35 -0.78
CA LEU A 137 -3.43 -12.64 -0.19
C LEU A 137 -4.93 -12.88 -0.20
N ALA A 138 -5.72 -11.86 0.16
CA ALA A 138 -7.18 -11.94 0.10
C ALA A 138 -7.68 -12.20 -1.33
N LEU A 139 -7.08 -11.53 -2.34
CA LEU A 139 -7.44 -11.74 -3.74
C LEU A 139 -7.12 -13.17 -4.18
N ALA A 140 -5.95 -13.69 -3.84
CA ALA A 140 -5.57 -15.06 -4.19
C ALA A 140 -6.41 -16.14 -3.50
N LEU A 141 -6.90 -15.87 -2.28
CA LEU A 141 -7.83 -16.74 -1.58
C LEU A 141 -9.22 -16.79 -2.23
N ASP A 142 -9.74 -15.61 -2.60
CA ASP A 142 -11.12 -15.48 -3.06
C ASP A 142 -11.25 -15.64 -4.60
N ARG A 143 -10.20 -15.33 -5.36
CA ARG A 143 -10.17 -15.35 -6.84
C ARG A 143 -8.85 -15.93 -7.39
N PRO A 144 -8.43 -17.15 -6.97
CA PRO A 144 -7.14 -17.73 -7.37
C PRO A 144 -6.96 -17.88 -8.89
N GLN A 145 -8.06 -17.98 -9.62
CA GLN A 145 -8.03 -18.11 -11.08
C GLN A 145 -7.59 -16.82 -11.80
N LEU A 146 -7.66 -15.65 -11.14
CA LEU A 146 -7.34 -14.36 -11.76
C LEU A 146 -5.85 -14.05 -11.75
N VAL A 147 -5.04 -14.72 -10.96
CA VAL A 147 -3.62 -14.42 -10.82
C VAL A 147 -2.76 -15.65 -11.07
N ARG A 148 -1.56 -15.45 -11.59
CA ARG A 148 -0.59 -16.53 -11.79
C ARG A 148 0.17 -16.90 -10.53
N GLY A 149 0.29 -15.97 -9.59
CA GLY A 149 1.02 -16.08 -8.34
C GLY A 149 1.10 -14.74 -7.62
N LEU A 150 1.63 -14.78 -6.42
CA LEU A 150 1.88 -13.61 -5.56
C LEU A 150 3.38 -13.37 -5.40
N ALA A 151 3.80 -12.12 -5.54
CA ALA A 151 5.10 -11.62 -5.16
C ALA A 151 4.92 -10.58 -4.04
N LEU A 152 5.25 -10.95 -2.82
CA LEU A 152 4.95 -10.17 -1.63
C LEU A 152 6.25 -9.53 -1.11
N ILE A 153 6.31 -8.20 -1.09
CA ILE A 153 7.47 -7.42 -0.67
C ILE A 153 7.19 -6.82 0.70
N ALA A 154 7.99 -7.18 1.71
CA ALA A 154 7.81 -6.74 3.10
C ALA A 154 6.33 -6.76 3.54
N PRO A 155 5.57 -7.85 3.27
CA PRO A 155 4.11 -7.84 3.37
C PRO A 155 3.62 -7.88 4.81
N LEU A 156 2.45 -7.27 5.06
CA LEU A 156 1.64 -7.59 6.25
C LEU A 156 0.93 -8.93 5.99
N THR A 157 1.28 -9.95 6.76
CA THR A 157 0.77 -11.32 6.58
C THR A 157 0.32 -11.97 7.88
N GLN A 158 0.60 -11.35 9.02
CA GLN A 158 0.26 -11.89 10.33
C GLN A 158 -0.49 -10.85 11.16
N ILE A 159 -1.08 -11.31 12.27
CA ILE A 159 -1.70 -10.42 13.26
C ILE A 159 -0.57 -9.68 13.98
N VAL A 160 -0.55 -8.36 13.85
CA VAL A 160 0.40 -7.49 14.55
C VAL A 160 -0.29 -6.94 15.80
N GLU A 161 0.12 -7.41 16.96
CA GLU A 161 -0.48 -7.02 18.25
C GLU A 161 -0.19 -5.57 18.63
N THR A 162 1.00 -5.10 18.28
CA THR A 162 1.44 -3.73 18.59
C THR A 162 1.60 -2.92 17.31
N VAL A 163 0.84 -1.83 17.19
CA VAL A 163 0.97 -0.92 16.04
C VAL A 163 2.40 -0.35 15.98
N PRO A 164 3.10 -0.48 14.84
CA PRO A 164 4.43 0.06 14.66
C PRO A 164 4.52 1.55 14.97
N ALA A 165 5.63 1.98 15.57
CA ALA A 165 5.81 3.34 16.08
C ALA A 165 5.43 4.45 15.10
N PRO A 166 5.78 4.38 13.79
CA PRO A 166 5.41 5.40 12.81
C PRO A 166 3.89 5.60 12.64
N PHE A 167 3.08 4.58 12.97
CA PHE A 167 1.64 4.56 12.74
C PHE A 167 0.80 4.74 14.01
N LYS A 168 1.41 4.88 15.19
CA LYS A 168 0.66 5.06 16.46
C LYS A 168 -0.27 6.27 16.45
N GLY A 169 0.10 7.35 15.73
CA GLY A 169 -0.74 8.53 15.56
C GLY A 169 -2.07 8.28 14.82
N LEU A 170 -2.22 7.14 14.14
CA LEU A 170 -3.45 6.73 13.45
C LEU A 170 -4.48 6.09 14.39
N LEU A 171 -4.11 5.75 15.64
CA LEU A 171 -5.00 5.11 16.61
C LEU A 171 -6.00 6.10 17.23
N ALA A 172 -6.76 6.81 16.41
CA ALA A 172 -7.77 7.74 16.87
C ALA A 172 -9.08 7.03 17.23
N PRO A 173 -9.81 7.49 18.30
CA PRO A 173 -11.18 7.06 18.54
C PRO A 173 -12.07 7.34 17.33
N LEU A 174 -12.98 6.39 17.02
CA LEU A 174 -13.80 6.45 15.80
C LEU A 174 -14.58 7.79 15.67
N ALA A 175 -15.22 8.21 16.76
CA ALA A 175 -16.03 9.43 16.80
C ALA A 175 -15.19 10.73 16.63
N LEU A 176 -13.92 10.72 17.02
CA LEU A 176 -13.04 11.90 16.93
C LEU A 176 -12.24 11.95 15.63
N ARG A 177 -12.22 10.85 14.86
CA ARG A 177 -11.39 10.71 13.67
C ARG A 177 -11.59 11.83 12.64
N PRO A 178 -12.84 12.20 12.25
CA PRO A 178 -13.03 13.31 11.30
C PRO A 178 -12.51 14.64 11.84
N LEU A 179 -12.79 14.94 13.12
CA LEU A 179 -12.30 16.17 13.76
C LEU A 179 -10.76 16.20 13.75
N LEU A 180 -10.11 15.14 14.20
CA LEU A 180 -8.65 15.04 14.22
C LEU A 180 -8.04 15.15 12.82
N ALA A 181 -8.64 14.49 11.82
CA ALA A 181 -8.16 14.52 10.43
C ALA A 181 -8.09 15.96 9.89
N TRP A 182 -9.11 16.78 10.19
CA TRP A 182 -9.23 18.13 9.65
C TRP A 182 -8.56 19.21 10.51
N THR A 183 -8.18 18.91 11.74
CA THR A 183 -7.62 19.92 12.66
C THR A 183 -6.16 19.62 13.05
N VAL A 184 -5.89 18.48 13.67
CA VAL A 184 -4.61 18.17 14.31
C VAL A 184 -3.71 17.31 13.43
N ALA A 185 -4.28 16.34 12.69
CA ALA A 185 -3.49 15.33 11.99
C ALA A 185 -2.59 15.92 10.90
N VAL A 186 -3.07 16.89 10.14
CA VAL A 186 -2.29 17.54 9.07
C VAL A 186 -1.13 18.38 9.64
N PRO A 187 -1.35 19.34 10.58
CA PRO A 187 -0.25 20.06 11.20
C PRO A 187 0.82 19.16 11.82
N VAL A 188 0.38 18.14 12.55
CA VAL A 188 1.29 17.17 13.17
C VAL A 188 2.02 16.37 12.08
N GLY A 189 1.31 15.87 11.07
CA GLY A 189 1.88 15.10 9.96
C GLY A 189 2.93 15.89 9.17
N VAL A 190 2.69 17.16 8.88
CA VAL A 190 3.69 18.04 8.21
C VAL A 190 4.95 18.17 9.08
N ARG A 191 4.78 18.37 10.40
CA ARG A 191 5.92 18.53 11.31
C ARG A 191 6.69 17.23 11.52
N THR A 192 6.00 16.10 11.68
CA THR A 192 6.62 14.83 12.01
C THR A 192 6.93 13.95 10.78
N GLY A 193 6.43 14.35 9.61
CA GLY A 193 6.56 13.60 8.36
C GLY A 193 7.99 13.15 8.04
N PRO A 194 9.01 14.03 8.09
CA PRO A 194 10.39 13.62 7.83
C PRO A 194 10.89 12.54 8.79
N ALA A 195 10.60 12.67 10.09
CA ALA A 195 11.00 11.66 11.08
C ALA A 195 10.22 10.35 10.92
N THR A 196 8.94 10.43 10.56
CA THR A 196 8.11 9.26 10.25
C THR A 196 8.63 8.53 9.02
N ALA A 197 8.95 9.27 7.95
CA ALA A 197 9.56 8.69 6.76
C ALA A 197 10.90 8.03 7.09
N ALA A 198 11.79 8.70 7.81
CA ALA A 198 13.06 8.13 8.23
C ALA A 198 12.89 6.82 9.02
N ALA A 199 11.89 6.74 9.90
CA ALA A 199 11.60 5.51 10.65
C ALA A 199 11.03 4.38 9.77
N ILE A 200 10.28 4.70 8.71
CA ILE A 200 9.74 3.70 7.76
C ILE A 200 10.84 3.19 6.82
N PHE A 201 11.74 4.07 6.40
CA PHE A 201 12.83 3.72 5.49
C PHE A 201 14.03 3.06 6.19
N ALA A 202 14.18 3.20 7.50
CA ALA A 202 15.32 2.67 8.24
C ALA A 202 15.59 1.19 7.94
N PRO A 203 16.88 0.80 7.79
CA PRO A 203 18.09 1.59 7.98
C PRO A 203 18.47 2.47 6.77
N ASP A 204 17.77 2.33 5.66
CA ASP A 204 18.04 3.05 4.42
C ASP A 204 17.71 4.54 4.53
N PRO A 205 18.40 5.42 3.79
CA PRO A 205 18.04 6.82 3.72
C PRO A 205 16.74 7.04 2.91
N VAL A 206 15.96 8.03 3.31
CA VAL A 206 14.81 8.50 2.50
C VAL A 206 15.35 9.23 1.27
N PRO A 207 14.98 8.85 0.03
CA PRO A 207 15.37 9.61 -1.15
C PRO A 207 14.89 11.08 -1.06
N ALA A 208 15.75 12.01 -1.45
CA ALA A 208 15.49 13.45 -1.30
C ALA A 208 14.23 13.92 -2.08
N ASP A 209 13.90 13.25 -3.15
CA ASP A 209 12.75 13.53 -4.01
C ASP A 209 11.51 12.69 -3.66
N PHE A 210 11.58 11.80 -2.65
CA PHE A 210 10.48 10.88 -2.31
C PHE A 210 9.16 11.60 -2.00
N ALA A 211 9.23 12.79 -1.41
CA ALA A 211 8.03 13.58 -1.14
C ALA A 211 7.22 13.87 -2.42
N LEU A 212 7.90 14.10 -3.55
CA LEU A 212 7.31 14.43 -4.85
C LEU A 212 7.27 13.22 -5.78
N ALA A 213 8.42 12.72 -6.17
CA ALA A 213 8.53 11.61 -7.11
C ALA A 213 7.97 10.30 -6.55
N GLY A 214 8.24 10.00 -5.28
CA GLY A 214 7.66 8.85 -4.57
C GLY A 214 6.26 9.09 -4.01
N GLY A 215 5.73 10.32 -4.15
CA GLY A 215 4.37 10.70 -3.75
C GLY A 215 4.11 10.81 -2.25
N GLY A 216 5.15 10.85 -1.44
CA GLY A 216 5.06 10.94 0.02
C GLY A 216 4.24 12.13 0.53
N ALA A 217 4.21 13.25 -0.23
CA ALA A 217 3.41 14.42 0.13
C ALA A 217 1.90 14.13 0.25
N LEU A 218 1.38 13.14 -0.45
CA LEU A 218 -0.03 12.78 -0.37
C LEU A 218 -0.43 12.16 0.99
N ALA A 219 0.54 11.68 1.78
CA ALA A 219 0.29 11.06 3.07
C ALA A 219 -0.27 12.04 4.12
N VAL A 220 0.05 13.35 4.00
CA VAL A 220 -0.38 14.36 5.00
C VAL A 220 -1.82 14.84 4.84
N ARG A 221 -2.56 14.37 3.84
CA ARG A 221 -3.94 14.81 3.60
C ARG A 221 -4.92 14.28 4.65
N PRO A 222 -6.00 15.03 4.96
CA PRO A 222 -7.06 14.53 5.86
C PRO A 222 -7.62 13.18 5.43
N LYS A 223 -7.82 12.96 4.11
CA LYS A 223 -8.32 11.69 3.59
C LYS A 223 -7.37 10.52 3.85
N SER A 224 -6.04 10.74 3.76
CA SER A 224 -5.03 9.72 4.04
C SER A 224 -5.02 9.34 5.53
N TYR A 225 -5.13 10.33 6.43
CA TYR A 225 -5.28 10.05 7.86
C TYR A 225 -6.55 9.24 8.16
N MET A 226 -7.68 9.60 7.54
CA MET A 226 -8.95 8.86 7.69
C MET A 226 -8.82 7.40 7.22
N ALA A 227 -8.17 7.18 6.07
CA ALA A 227 -7.94 5.84 5.52
C ALA A 227 -7.00 5.02 6.42
N GLY A 228 -5.85 5.59 6.80
CA GLY A 228 -4.88 4.92 7.65
C GLY A 228 -5.43 4.58 9.02
N SER A 229 -6.17 5.51 9.65
CA SER A 229 -6.82 5.26 10.94
C SER A 229 -7.90 4.18 10.86
N PHE A 230 -8.58 4.02 9.73
CA PHE A 230 -9.52 2.92 9.53
C PHE A 230 -8.78 1.59 9.40
N GLU A 231 -7.82 1.49 8.48
CA GLU A 231 -7.12 0.25 8.19
C GLU A 231 -6.33 -0.28 9.39
N ILE A 232 -5.60 0.58 10.11
CA ILE A 232 -4.80 0.15 11.27
C ILE A 232 -5.65 -0.45 12.40
N ARG A 233 -6.91 -0.04 12.50
CA ARG A 233 -7.84 -0.59 13.50
C ARG A 233 -8.56 -1.84 13.03
N ALA A 234 -8.83 -1.94 11.73
CA ALA A 234 -9.51 -3.09 11.16
C ALA A 234 -8.56 -4.28 10.96
N ALA A 235 -7.29 -3.99 10.64
CA ALA A 235 -6.29 -4.98 10.25
C ALA A 235 -6.18 -6.19 11.20
N PRO A 236 -6.13 -6.07 12.54
CA PRO A 236 -5.97 -7.24 13.39
C PRO A 236 -7.09 -8.27 13.24
N ALA A 237 -8.34 -7.81 13.16
CA ALA A 237 -9.49 -8.70 13.00
C ALA A 237 -9.56 -9.32 11.58
N GLU A 238 -9.26 -8.51 10.56
CA GLU A 238 -9.25 -8.95 9.16
C GLU A 238 -8.11 -9.92 8.88
N MET A 239 -6.92 -9.67 9.44
CA MET A 239 -5.77 -10.58 9.32
C MET A 239 -6.02 -11.92 9.99
N ALA A 240 -6.74 -11.96 11.13
CA ALA A 240 -7.10 -13.23 11.76
C ALA A 240 -7.91 -14.14 10.82
N GLY A 241 -8.84 -13.55 10.05
CA GLY A 241 -9.61 -14.27 9.02
C GLY A 241 -8.75 -14.77 7.86
N LEU A 242 -7.75 -13.99 7.43
CA LEU A 242 -6.85 -14.39 6.34
C LEU A 242 -5.88 -15.49 6.78
N VAL A 243 -5.24 -15.33 7.93
CA VAL A 243 -4.28 -16.30 8.49
C VAL A 243 -4.92 -17.69 8.63
N ALA A 244 -6.16 -17.75 9.11
CA ALA A 244 -6.90 -19.02 9.25
C ALA A 244 -7.11 -19.76 7.92
N ARG A 245 -6.95 -19.07 6.78
CA ARG A 245 -7.18 -19.60 5.43
C ARG A 245 -5.91 -19.82 4.62
N TYR A 246 -4.72 -19.61 5.17
CA TYR A 246 -3.46 -19.73 4.41
C TYR A 246 -3.24 -21.11 3.77
N GLY A 247 -3.73 -22.17 4.40
CA GLY A 247 -3.71 -23.52 3.82
C GLY A 247 -4.59 -23.69 2.57
N GLU A 248 -5.50 -22.74 2.27
CA GLU A 248 -6.36 -22.77 1.07
C GLU A 248 -5.68 -22.13 -0.16
N ILE A 249 -4.55 -21.42 0.01
CA ILE A 249 -3.86 -20.74 -1.09
C ILE A 249 -3.32 -21.78 -2.08
N LYS A 250 -3.72 -21.62 -3.35
CA LYS A 250 -3.39 -22.60 -4.43
C LYS A 250 -2.41 -22.04 -5.46
N VAL A 251 -2.15 -20.74 -5.42
CA VAL A 251 -1.21 -20.10 -6.35
C VAL A 251 0.18 -20.04 -5.74
N PRO A 252 1.26 -20.05 -6.54
CA PRO A 252 2.61 -19.84 -6.04
C PRO A 252 2.71 -18.52 -5.26
N VAL A 253 3.38 -18.56 -4.11
CA VAL A 253 3.65 -17.37 -3.27
C VAL A 253 5.15 -17.24 -3.04
N ALA A 254 5.70 -16.10 -3.39
CA ALA A 254 7.07 -15.74 -3.07
C ALA A 254 7.08 -14.47 -2.20
N ILE A 255 7.92 -14.47 -1.18
CA ILE A 255 8.03 -13.40 -0.19
C ILE A 255 9.46 -12.87 -0.23
N LEU A 256 9.61 -11.55 -0.28
CA LEU A 256 10.88 -10.84 -0.16
C LEU A 256 10.82 -9.93 1.07
N TYR A 257 11.83 -10.00 1.94
CA TYR A 257 11.95 -9.11 3.10
C TYR A 257 13.34 -8.47 3.18
N GLY A 258 13.37 -7.24 3.68
CA GLY A 258 14.60 -6.64 4.21
C GLY A 258 14.91 -7.23 5.59
N ARG A 259 16.16 -7.63 5.83
CA ARG A 259 16.60 -8.22 7.12
C ARG A 259 16.41 -7.25 8.28
N GLU A 260 16.52 -5.96 8.01
CA GLU A 260 16.45 -4.87 8.99
C GLU A 260 15.11 -4.15 8.99
N ASP A 261 14.05 -4.76 8.45
CA ASP A 261 12.70 -4.16 8.45
C ASP A 261 12.25 -3.85 9.89
N ALA A 262 12.21 -2.56 10.21
CA ALA A 262 11.81 -2.05 11.52
C ALA A 262 10.30 -1.78 11.64
N VAL A 263 9.53 -1.96 10.55
CA VAL A 263 8.09 -1.74 10.49
C VAL A 263 7.32 -3.04 10.73
N LEU A 264 7.69 -4.09 10.00
CA LEU A 264 7.09 -5.42 10.12
C LEU A 264 8.19 -6.45 10.33
N ASP A 265 8.10 -7.21 11.41
CA ASP A 265 9.08 -8.24 11.77
C ASP A 265 9.14 -9.34 10.68
N PRO A 266 10.32 -9.53 10.03
CA PRO A 266 10.52 -10.56 9.01
C PRO A 266 10.33 -11.99 9.53
N GLN A 267 10.61 -12.25 10.82
CA GLN A 267 10.38 -13.58 11.40
C GLN A 267 8.87 -13.86 11.49
N LEU A 268 8.10 -12.89 11.96
CA LEU A 268 6.66 -13.05 12.09
C LEU A 268 5.96 -13.06 10.72
N ASN A 269 6.21 -12.05 9.90
CA ASN A 269 5.47 -11.86 8.64
C ASN A 269 6.11 -12.57 7.44
N GLY A 270 7.40 -12.91 7.51
CA GLY A 270 8.13 -13.64 6.46
C GLY A 270 8.23 -15.13 6.75
N GLU A 271 9.03 -15.51 7.75
CA GLU A 271 9.36 -16.91 8.02
C GLU A 271 8.13 -17.73 8.43
N LYS A 272 7.36 -17.25 9.41
CA LYS A 272 6.16 -17.93 9.85
C LYS A 272 5.14 -18.08 8.72
N THR A 273 4.93 -17.03 7.91
CA THR A 273 4.00 -17.07 6.80
C THR A 273 4.45 -18.04 5.70
N ALA A 274 5.74 -18.08 5.38
CA ALA A 274 6.28 -19.05 4.42
C ALA A 274 6.10 -20.49 4.90
N ALA A 275 6.11 -20.71 6.22
CA ALA A 275 5.82 -22.04 6.78
C ALA A 275 4.33 -22.40 6.79
N GLU A 276 3.44 -21.43 6.84
CA GLU A 276 1.98 -21.63 6.90
C GLU A 276 1.32 -21.75 5.51
N ILE A 277 1.89 -21.09 4.49
CA ILE A 277 1.36 -21.15 3.12
C ILE A 277 2.04 -22.30 2.35
N PRO A 278 1.30 -23.29 1.83
CA PRO A 278 1.88 -24.42 1.12
C PRO A 278 2.73 -23.99 -0.08
N GLY A 279 4.00 -24.41 -0.10
CA GLY A 279 4.94 -24.12 -1.19
C GLY A 279 5.40 -22.66 -1.30
N ALA A 280 5.10 -21.82 -0.31
CA ALA A 280 5.62 -20.46 -0.28
C ALA A 280 7.14 -20.45 -0.09
N THR A 281 7.79 -19.45 -0.68
CA THR A 281 9.24 -19.22 -0.55
C THR A 281 9.50 -17.88 0.09
N LEU A 282 10.60 -17.78 0.86
CA LEU A 282 11.08 -16.54 1.46
C LEU A 282 12.52 -16.28 1.02
N GLU A 283 12.78 -15.06 0.59
CA GLU A 283 14.12 -14.53 0.37
C GLU A 283 14.32 -13.31 1.28
N LEU A 284 15.47 -13.25 1.92
CA LEU A 284 15.88 -12.13 2.78
C LEU A 284 17.07 -11.42 2.13
N ILE A 285 16.94 -10.11 1.90
CA ILE A 285 18.03 -9.25 1.42
C ILE A 285 18.39 -8.22 2.50
N ASP A 286 19.53 -7.58 2.39
CA ASP A 286 19.86 -6.43 3.22
C ASP A 286 18.91 -5.28 2.88
N GLY A 287 18.56 -4.46 3.87
CA GLY A 287 17.64 -3.33 3.72
C GLY A 287 16.43 -3.39 4.65
N GLY A 288 15.64 -2.30 4.62
CA GLY A 288 14.47 -2.08 5.47
C GLY A 288 13.14 -2.40 4.80
N HIS A 289 12.11 -1.63 5.21
CA HIS A 289 10.73 -1.86 4.76
C HIS A 289 10.46 -1.44 3.31
N MET A 290 11.18 -0.43 2.80
CA MET A 290 10.86 0.24 1.53
C MET A 290 11.66 -0.28 0.34
N LEU A 291 11.90 -1.59 0.27
CA LEU A 291 12.67 -2.27 -0.78
C LEU A 291 12.31 -1.84 -2.21
N PRO A 292 11.04 -1.59 -2.59
CA PRO A 292 10.72 -1.12 -3.94
C PRO A 292 11.35 0.23 -4.30
N VAL A 293 11.74 1.02 -3.28
CA VAL A 293 12.31 2.35 -3.44
C VAL A 293 13.82 2.34 -3.20
N THR A 294 14.28 1.61 -2.16
CA THR A 294 15.68 1.64 -1.70
C THR A 294 16.55 0.58 -2.34
N HIS A 295 15.96 -0.54 -2.79
CA HIS A 295 16.66 -1.66 -3.42
C HIS A 295 15.94 -2.12 -4.70
N PRO A 296 15.67 -1.19 -5.67
CA PRO A 296 14.83 -1.50 -6.82
C PRO A 296 15.46 -2.56 -7.73
N GLU A 297 16.78 -2.56 -7.94
CA GLU A 297 17.45 -3.52 -8.82
C GLU A 297 17.42 -4.94 -8.23
N ALA A 298 17.65 -5.09 -6.92
CA ALA A 298 17.55 -6.39 -6.24
C ALA A 298 16.11 -6.91 -6.24
N THR A 299 15.15 -6.00 -6.01
CA THR A 299 13.73 -6.32 -6.05
C THR A 299 13.28 -6.71 -7.46
N GLU A 300 13.73 -5.98 -8.48
CA GLU A 300 13.46 -6.28 -9.90
C GLU A 300 14.04 -7.64 -10.30
N ALA A 301 15.30 -7.91 -9.97
CA ALA A 301 15.93 -9.19 -10.26
C ALA A 301 15.19 -10.37 -9.60
N TRP A 302 14.70 -10.18 -8.37
CA TRP A 302 13.85 -11.17 -7.69
C TRP A 302 12.51 -11.36 -8.42
N LEU A 303 11.82 -10.29 -8.81
CA LEU A 303 10.55 -10.38 -9.55
C LEU A 303 10.72 -11.07 -10.90
N ARG A 304 11.81 -10.80 -11.64
CA ARG A 304 12.07 -11.44 -12.93
C ARG A 304 12.21 -12.95 -12.84
N ARG A 305 12.80 -13.47 -11.74
CA ARG A 305 12.85 -14.92 -11.51
C ARG A 305 11.46 -15.56 -11.41
N LEU A 306 10.47 -14.80 -10.87
CA LEU A 306 9.10 -15.29 -10.73
C LEU A 306 8.28 -15.18 -12.04
N LEU A 307 8.68 -14.30 -12.95
CA LEU A 307 8.04 -14.09 -14.25
C LEU A 307 8.53 -15.10 -15.30
N THR A 308 9.74 -15.62 -15.13
CA THR A 308 10.32 -16.63 -16.04
C THR A 308 9.64 -17.97 -15.79
N PRO A 309 9.09 -18.65 -16.81
CA PRO A 309 8.60 -20.01 -16.64
C PRO A 309 9.72 -20.92 -16.12
N PRO A 310 9.42 -21.89 -15.23
CA PRO A 310 10.43 -22.88 -14.87
C PRO A 310 10.93 -23.58 -16.14
N ALA A 311 12.24 -23.71 -16.27
CA ALA A 311 12.83 -24.43 -17.40
C ALA A 311 12.16 -25.81 -17.51
N ALA A 312 11.64 -26.15 -18.69
CA ALA A 312 11.06 -27.45 -18.94
C ALA A 312 12.10 -28.52 -18.60
N ARG A 313 11.78 -29.36 -17.58
CA ARG A 313 12.60 -30.50 -17.19
C ARG A 313 12.36 -31.67 -18.12
#